data_1c25ca59f48c9ed320d914f9ef264bb0
#
_entry.id   1c25ca59f48c9ed320d914f9ef264bb0
#
_cell.length_a   1.000
_cell.length_b   1.000
_cell.length_c   1.000
_cell.angle_alpha   90.00
_cell.angle_beta   90.00
_cell.angle_gamma   90.00
#
_symmetry.space_group_name_H-M   'P 1'
#
loop_
_entity.id
_entity.type
_entity.pdbx_description
1 polymer ?
#
loop_
_entity_poly.entity_id
_entity_poly.type
_entity_poly.pdbx_seq_one_letter_code
_entity_poly.pdbx_strand_id
1 'polypeptide(L)'
;MNQEIDNKLLISVLNKDSKSIKLFIDECMSIIWGALKKFDQIPYEDKQDLVSDIIQKKILGYEGNYEPIRKFRGDSKFSSYLYQIVTNTTLSFLKSKGMKYRPKTSTIESAYQLFTKSESVEDSLSLKYCLSKLKDKEQLIMDLVSQGFKQREIADKINEKPNTVAAIISRANRKLKKCMQDY
;
A
#
# COMPACT_ATOMS: atom_id res chain seq x y z
N MET A 1 15.75 -3.28 -14.28
CA MET A 1 14.82 -2.23 -14.74
C MET A 1 13.46 -2.59 -14.21
N ASN A 2 12.96 -1.88 -13.19
CA ASN A 2 11.58 -2.10 -12.72
C ASN A 2 10.67 -1.38 -13.71
N GLN A 3 9.91 -2.15 -14.47
CA GLN A 3 8.92 -1.60 -15.38
C GLN A 3 7.65 -1.30 -14.55
N GLU A 4 7.18 -0.07 -14.59
CA GLU A 4 5.98 0.33 -13.84
C GLU A 4 4.76 -0.49 -14.33
N ILE A 5 3.97 -1.02 -13.38
CA ILE A 5 2.71 -1.71 -13.72
C ILE A 5 1.72 -0.65 -14.21
N ASP A 6 1.70 -0.44 -15.51
CA ASP A 6 0.80 0.48 -16.18
C ASP A 6 -0.50 -0.17 -16.64
N ASN A 7 -1.45 0.64 -17.09
CA ASN A 7 -2.74 0.15 -17.58
C ASN A 7 -2.60 -0.77 -18.82
N LYS A 8 -1.54 -0.60 -19.63
CA LYS A 8 -1.31 -1.45 -20.82
C LYS A 8 -0.95 -2.86 -20.39
N LEU A 9 -0.06 -2.98 -19.37
CA LEU A 9 0.31 -4.27 -18.82
C LEU A 9 -0.91 -4.97 -18.21
N LEU A 10 -1.75 -4.24 -17.43
CA LEU A 10 -2.97 -4.81 -16.85
C LEU A 10 -3.94 -5.32 -17.92
N ILE A 11 -4.15 -4.57 -19.00
CA ILE A 11 -4.99 -5.01 -20.14
C ILE A 11 -4.42 -6.26 -20.78
N SER A 12 -3.10 -6.33 -21.02
CA SER A 12 -2.45 -7.50 -21.61
C SER A 12 -2.56 -8.74 -20.73
N VAL A 13 -2.47 -8.57 -19.41
CA VAL A 13 -2.70 -9.63 -18.42
C VAL A 13 -4.15 -10.15 -18.49
N LEU A 14 -5.13 -9.24 -18.55
CA LEU A 14 -6.55 -9.60 -18.68
C LEU A 14 -6.85 -10.32 -19.99
N ASN A 15 -6.09 -10.04 -21.07
CA ASN A 15 -6.15 -10.74 -22.35
C ASN A 15 -5.37 -12.08 -22.35
N LYS A 16 -4.86 -12.50 -21.18
CA LYS A 16 -4.14 -13.77 -20.98
C LYS A 16 -2.85 -13.89 -21.79
N ASP A 17 -2.18 -12.77 -22.09
CA ASP A 17 -0.85 -12.82 -22.72
C ASP A 17 0.19 -13.36 -21.74
N SER A 18 0.76 -14.53 -22.05
CA SER A 18 1.67 -15.26 -21.14
C SER A 18 2.93 -14.48 -20.77
N LYS A 19 3.47 -13.66 -21.68
CA LYS A 19 4.65 -12.85 -21.42
C LYS A 19 4.32 -11.71 -20.45
N SER A 20 3.18 -11.05 -20.68
CA SER A 20 2.68 -9.98 -19.81
C SER A 20 2.31 -10.50 -18.42
N ILE A 21 1.73 -11.70 -18.32
CA ILE A 21 1.43 -12.34 -17.04
C ILE A 21 2.70 -12.58 -16.24
N LYS A 22 3.75 -13.14 -16.88
CA LYS A 22 5.03 -13.38 -16.20
C LYS A 22 5.64 -12.09 -15.69
N LEU A 23 5.76 -11.08 -16.55
CA LEU A 23 6.28 -9.77 -16.18
C LEU A 23 5.49 -9.15 -15.03
N PHE A 24 4.16 -9.18 -15.10
CA PHE A 24 3.27 -8.66 -14.08
C PHE A 24 3.46 -9.35 -12.72
N ILE A 25 3.61 -10.69 -12.71
CA ILE A 25 3.86 -11.44 -11.48
C ILE A 25 5.21 -11.07 -10.89
N ASP A 26 6.26 -10.94 -11.70
CA ASP A 26 7.61 -10.58 -11.25
C ASP A 26 7.61 -9.17 -10.59
N GLU A 27 6.92 -8.20 -11.19
CA GLU A 27 6.76 -6.86 -10.61
C GLU A 27 5.91 -6.88 -9.33
N CYS A 28 4.82 -7.64 -9.30
CA CYS A 28 4.02 -7.84 -8.08
C CYS A 28 4.85 -8.46 -6.95
N MET A 29 5.67 -9.47 -7.25
CA MET A 29 6.57 -10.10 -6.27
C MET A 29 7.52 -9.09 -5.65
N SER A 30 8.12 -8.21 -6.46
CA SER A 30 9.00 -7.14 -5.98
C SER A 30 8.29 -6.21 -4.98
N ILE A 31 7.07 -5.78 -5.30
CA ILE A 31 6.25 -4.91 -4.44
C ILE A 31 5.86 -5.65 -3.14
N ILE A 32 5.42 -6.91 -3.24
CA ILE A 32 4.99 -7.70 -2.09
C ILE A 32 6.14 -7.90 -1.11
N TRP A 33 7.29 -8.36 -1.58
CA TRP A 33 8.47 -8.55 -0.74
C TRP A 33 8.97 -7.22 -0.14
N GLY A 34 8.92 -6.13 -0.90
CA GLY A 34 9.21 -4.79 -0.42
C GLY A 34 8.32 -4.39 0.76
N ALA A 35 7.02 -4.64 0.64
CA ALA A 35 6.05 -4.35 1.70
C ALA A 35 6.23 -5.25 2.94
N LEU A 36 6.60 -6.53 2.74
CA LEU A 36 6.80 -7.49 3.84
C LEU A 36 8.08 -7.25 4.64
N LYS A 37 9.04 -6.48 4.11
CA LYS A 37 10.29 -6.15 4.83
C LYS A 37 10.04 -5.43 6.17
N LYS A 38 8.99 -4.64 6.29
CA LYS A 38 8.65 -3.92 7.52
C LYS A 38 8.08 -4.81 8.64
N PHE A 39 7.73 -6.05 8.33
CA PHE A 39 7.16 -7.02 9.27
C PHE A 39 8.22 -8.04 9.71
N ASP A 40 9.25 -7.57 10.41
CA ASP A 40 10.41 -8.41 10.81
C ASP A 40 10.02 -9.55 11.76
N GLN A 41 8.92 -9.38 12.51
CA GLN A 41 8.43 -10.40 13.44
C GLN A 41 7.81 -11.63 12.75
N ILE A 42 7.56 -11.56 11.43
CA ILE A 42 7.04 -12.71 10.68
C ILE A 42 8.19 -13.56 10.19
N PRO A 43 8.23 -14.88 10.52
CA PRO A 43 9.20 -15.80 9.98
C PRO A 43 9.21 -15.81 8.45
N TYR A 44 10.35 -16.15 7.88
CA TYR A 44 10.51 -16.15 6.41
C TYR A 44 9.54 -17.13 5.72
N GLU A 45 9.30 -18.29 6.32
CA GLU A 45 8.36 -19.32 5.83
C GLU A 45 6.93 -18.77 5.78
N ASP A 46 6.46 -18.15 6.87
CA ASP A 46 5.15 -17.50 6.91
C ASP A 46 5.03 -16.35 5.88
N LYS A 47 6.14 -15.65 5.60
CA LYS A 47 6.16 -14.63 4.52
C LYS A 47 6.00 -15.25 3.13
N GLN A 48 6.61 -16.40 2.88
CA GLN A 48 6.45 -17.13 1.62
C GLN A 48 4.99 -17.55 1.40
N ASP A 49 4.35 -18.09 2.44
CA ASP A 49 2.93 -18.45 2.40
C ASP A 49 2.04 -17.23 2.13
N LEU A 50 2.32 -16.11 2.80
CA LEU A 50 1.62 -14.84 2.56
C LEU A 50 1.79 -14.34 1.12
N VAL A 51 2.98 -14.43 0.56
CA VAL A 51 3.26 -14.05 -0.84
C VAL A 51 2.42 -14.91 -1.77
N SER A 52 2.44 -16.23 -1.58
CA SER A 52 1.66 -17.18 -2.37
C SER A 52 0.16 -16.89 -2.30
N ASP A 53 -0.37 -16.70 -1.10
CA ASP A 53 -1.78 -16.38 -0.85
C ASP A 53 -2.19 -15.05 -1.50
N ILE A 54 -1.34 -14.02 -1.42
CA ILE A 54 -1.61 -12.72 -2.02
C ILE A 54 -1.67 -12.84 -3.53
N ILE A 55 -0.69 -13.50 -4.14
CA ILE A 55 -0.67 -13.68 -5.62
C ILE A 55 -1.89 -14.46 -6.06
N GLN A 56 -2.14 -15.62 -5.45
CA GLN A 56 -3.21 -16.50 -5.91
C GLN A 56 -4.60 -15.91 -5.64
N LYS A 57 -4.85 -15.43 -4.41
CA LYS A 57 -6.21 -15.03 -3.99
C LYS A 57 -6.51 -13.56 -4.21
N LYS A 58 -5.50 -12.68 -4.12
CA LYS A 58 -5.69 -11.22 -4.12
C LYS A 58 -5.27 -10.54 -5.41
N ILE A 59 -4.54 -11.24 -6.28
CA ILE A 59 -4.09 -10.70 -7.58
C ILE A 59 -4.70 -11.48 -8.72
N LEU A 60 -4.42 -12.79 -8.82
CA LEU A 60 -4.92 -13.62 -9.91
C LEU A 60 -6.40 -13.98 -9.74
N GLY A 61 -6.88 -14.03 -8.49
CA GLY A 61 -8.23 -14.44 -8.18
C GLY A 61 -8.42 -15.95 -8.21
N TYR A 62 -9.60 -16.41 -7.79
CA TYR A 62 -9.94 -17.82 -7.82
C TYR A 62 -9.87 -18.35 -9.26
N GLU A 63 -9.19 -19.47 -9.45
CA GLU A 63 -9.02 -20.14 -10.76
C GLU A 63 -8.42 -19.25 -11.87
N GLY A 64 -7.67 -18.20 -11.49
CA GLY A 64 -7.08 -17.29 -12.48
C GLY A 64 -8.10 -16.46 -13.25
N ASN A 65 -9.20 -16.08 -12.60
CA ASN A 65 -10.25 -15.26 -13.22
C ASN A 65 -9.89 -13.77 -13.27
N TYR A 66 -8.79 -13.36 -12.63
CA TYR A 66 -8.28 -11.98 -12.56
C TYR A 66 -9.29 -10.96 -12.00
N GLU A 67 -10.29 -11.41 -11.24
CA GLU A 67 -11.34 -10.54 -10.69
C GLU A 67 -10.78 -9.35 -9.88
N PRO A 68 -9.74 -9.52 -9.04
CA PRO A 68 -9.16 -8.40 -8.29
C PRO A 68 -8.55 -7.32 -9.19
N ILE A 69 -7.95 -7.71 -10.32
CA ILE A 69 -7.42 -6.77 -11.32
C ILE A 69 -8.56 -6.05 -12.04
N ARG A 70 -9.62 -6.76 -12.42
CA ARG A 70 -10.81 -6.16 -13.07
C ARG A 70 -11.54 -5.16 -12.16
N LYS A 71 -11.48 -5.35 -10.84
CA LYS A 71 -12.08 -4.44 -9.84
C LYS A 71 -11.21 -3.22 -9.53
N PHE A 72 -9.97 -3.20 -10.02
CA PHE A 72 -9.10 -2.05 -9.86
C PHE A 72 -9.63 -0.86 -10.67
N ARG A 73 -9.95 0.24 -9.99
CA ARG A 73 -10.60 1.41 -10.60
C ARG A 73 -9.64 2.37 -11.32
N GLY A 74 -8.34 2.25 -11.09
CA GLY A 74 -7.36 3.17 -11.64
C GLY A 74 -7.28 4.53 -10.92
N ASP A 75 -7.95 4.69 -9.76
CA ASP A 75 -7.91 5.93 -8.96
C ASP A 75 -6.54 6.21 -8.33
N SER A 76 -5.64 5.24 -8.38
CA SER A 76 -4.27 5.30 -7.90
C SER A 76 -3.37 4.42 -8.75
N LYS A 77 -2.03 4.50 -8.57
CA LYS A 77 -1.12 3.53 -9.18
C LYS A 77 -1.43 2.11 -8.67
N PHE A 78 -1.34 1.12 -9.56
CA PHE A 78 -1.57 -0.28 -9.16
C PHE A 78 -0.61 -0.74 -8.07
N SER A 79 0.64 -0.26 -8.10
CA SER A 79 1.64 -0.53 -7.05
C SER A 79 1.18 -0.08 -5.65
N SER A 80 0.56 1.09 -5.54
CA SER A 80 0.01 1.60 -4.28
C SER A 80 -1.19 0.77 -3.81
N TYR A 81 -2.06 0.39 -4.73
CA TYR A 81 -3.19 -0.50 -4.45
C TYR A 81 -2.72 -1.87 -3.95
N LEU A 82 -1.74 -2.47 -4.64
CA LEU A 82 -1.15 -3.73 -4.24
C LEU A 82 -0.47 -3.65 -2.87
N TYR A 83 0.32 -2.60 -2.63
CA TYR A 83 0.97 -2.37 -1.34
C TYR A 83 -0.05 -2.34 -0.19
N GLN A 84 -1.19 -1.70 -0.39
CA GLN A 84 -2.26 -1.66 0.60
C GLN A 84 -2.90 -3.04 0.84
N ILE A 85 -3.10 -3.83 -0.23
CA ILE A 85 -3.56 -5.22 -0.12
C ILE A 85 -2.60 -6.05 0.72
N VAL A 86 -1.29 -5.98 0.41
CA VAL A 86 -0.25 -6.71 1.15
C VAL A 86 -0.27 -6.34 2.62
N THR A 87 -0.26 -5.03 2.92
CA THR A 87 -0.26 -4.55 4.29
C THR A 87 -1.48 -5.02 5.07
N ASN A 88 -2.68 -4.88 4.50
CA ASN A 88 -3.93 -5.30 5.15
C ASN A 88 -3.99 -6.82 5.35
N THR A 89 -3.52 -7.61 4.37
CA THR A 89 -3.47 -9.07 4.47
C THR A 89 -2.50 -9.51 5.57
N THR A 90 -1.32 -8.88 5.61
CA THR A 90 -0.30 -9.17 6.63
C THR A 90 -0.76 -8.80 8.04
N LEU A 91 -1.42 -7.66 8.22
CA LEU A 91 -1.99 -7.27 9.52
C LEU A 91 -3.10 -8.24 9.96
N SER A 92 -3.92 -8.71 9.02
CA SER A 92 -4.95 -9.72 9.30
C SER A 92 -4.34 -11.06 9.70
N PHE A 93 -3.26 -11.47 9.03
CA PHE A 93 -2.48 -12.66 9.39
C PHE A 93 -1.89 -12.56 10.79
N LEU A 94 -1.21 -11.46 11.13
CA LEU A 94 -0.68 -11.25 12.47
C LEU A 94 -1.77 -11.31 13.55
N LYS A 95 -2.92 -10.71 13.27
CA LYS A 95 -4.08 -10.78 14.18
C LYS A 95 -4.57 -12.21 14.38
N SER A 96 -4.66 -13.01 13.31
CA SER A 96 -5.09 -14.42 13.39
C SER A 96 -4.11 -15.30 14.19
N LYS A 97 -2.82 -14.99 14.13
CA LYS A 97 -1.77 -15.68 14.91
C LYS A 97 -1.63 -15.14 16.35
N GLY A 98 -2.48 -14.21 16.78
CA GLY A 98 -2.37 -13.56 18.11
C GLY A 98 -1.12 -12.68 18.28
N MET A 99 -0.42 -12.39 17.20
CA MET A 99 0.77 -11.55 17.19
C MET A 99 0.39 -10.07 17.23
N LYS A 100 0.94 -9.32 18.18
CA LYS A 100 0.80 -7.86 18.21
C LYS A 100 1.77 -7.25 17.22
N TYR A 101 1.27 -6.59 16.19
CA TYR A 101 2.09 -5.74 15.35
C TYR A 101 2.58 -4.55 16.19
N ARG A 102 3.89 -4.47 16.41
CA ARG A 102 4.54 -3.29 16.94
C ARG A 102 5.24 -2.61 15.77
N PRO A 103 4.67 -1.53 15.21
CA PRO A 103 5.40 -0.75 14.23
C PRO A 103 6.70 -0.31 14.90
N LYS A 104 7.85 -0.61 14.30
CA LYS A 104 9.06 0.12 14.64
C LYS A 104 8.68 1.58 14.41
N THR A 105 8.86 2.43 15.41
CA THR A 105 8.73 3.89 15.29
C THR A 105 9.74 4.35 14.25
N SER A 106 9.39 4.14 13.01
CA SER A 106 10.13 4.65 11.89
C SER A 106 9.36 5.87 11.46
N THR A 107 9.95 7.00 11.69
CA THR A 107 9.64 8.31 11.15
C THR A 107 8.97 8.17 9.78
N ILE A 108 8.10 9.12 9.43
CA ILE A 108 7.58 9.40 8.08
C ILE A 108 8.57 9.03 6.95
N GLU A 109 9.87 9.08 7.25
CA GLU A 109 11.02 8.70 6.42
C GLU A 109 10.97 7.26 5.88
N SER A 110 10.53 6.28 6.62
CA SER A 110 10.57 4.89 6.15
C SER A 110 9.32 4.44 5.39
N ALA A 111 8.16 5.04 5.68
CA ALA A 111 6.98 4.88 4.81
C ALA A 111 7.27 5.51 3.44
N TYR A 112 8.00 6.61 3.44
CA TYR A 112 8.42 7.38 2.28
C TYR A 112 9.46 6.65 1.41
N GLN A 113 10.47 6.02 1.99
CA GLN A 113 11.48 5.26 1.24
C GLN A 113 10.92 4.06 0.46
N LEU A 114 9.75 3.55 0.84
CA LEU A 114 9.09 2.46 0.13
C LEU A 114 8.26 2.95 -1.07
N PHE A 115 7.75 4.19 -1.01
CA PHE A 115 7.08 4.83 -2.14
C PHE A 115 8.05 5.35 -3.19
N THR A 116 9.28 5.74 -2.80
CA THR A 116 10.22 6.47 -3.64
C THR A 116 11.15 5.63 -4.50
N LYS A 117 11.06 4.30 -4.45
CA LYS A 117 11.86 3.46 -5.37
C LYS A 117 11.36 3.45 -6.82
N SER A 118 10.22 4.07 -7.13
CA SER A 118 9.66 4.16 -8.47
C SER A 118 9.29 5.57 -8.94
N GLU A 119 9.42 6.58 -8.08
CA GLU A 119 9.12 7.97 -8.45
C GLU A 119 10.40 8.81 -8.50
N SER A 120 10.41 9.86 -9.32
CA SER A 120 11.54 10.78 -9.39
C SER A 120 11.85 11.38 -8.02
N VAL A 121 13.10 11.72 -7.76
CA VAL A 121 13.52 12.35 -6.49
C VAL A 121 12.72 13.64 -6.23
N GLU A 122 12.27 14.31 -7.28
CA GLU A 122 11.45 15.52 -7.23
C GLU A 122 10.04 15.26 -6.66
N ASP A 123 9.34 14.21 -7.11
CA ASP A 123 8.00 13.83 -6.58
C ASP A 123 8.08 13.49 -5.09
N SER A 124 9.20 12.93 -4.70
CA SER A 124 9.52 12.53 -3.35
C SER A 124 9.67 13.74 -2.42
N LEU A 125 10.41 14.74 -2.83
CA LEU A 125 10.61 15.98 -2.08
C LEU A 125 9.32 16.80 -1.98
N SER A 126 8.54 16.85 -3.06
CA SER A 126 7.24 17.52 -3.11
C SER A 126 6.26 16.93 -2.12
N LEU A 127 6.15 15.60 -2.05
CA LEU A 127 5.27 14.93 -1.12
C LEU A 127 5.67 15.18 0.34
N LYS A 128 6.98 15.12 0.66
CA LYS A 128 7.49 15.42 2.00
C LYS A 128 7.17 16.85 2.44
N TYR A 129 7.36 17.79 1.54
CA TYR A 129 6.99 19.18 1.77
C TYR A 129 5.49 19.33 2.00
N CYS A 130 4.65 18.71 1.16
CA CYS A 130 3.20 18.79 1.32
C CYS A 130 2.69 18.12 2.60
N LEU A 131 3.31 17.01 3.02
CA LEU A 131 3.01 16.36 4.30
C LEU A 131 3.34 17.27 5.48
N SER A 132 4.47 18.01 5.43
CA SER A 132 4.85 18.95 6.50
C SER A 132 3.90 20.14 6.65
N LYS A 133 3.07 20.44 5.65
CA LYS A 133 2.04 21.49 5.70
C LYS A 133 0.72 21.03 6.35
N LEU A 134 0.57 19.76 6.61
CA LEU A 134 -0.58 19.24 7.35
C LEU A 134 -0.44 19.60 8.84
N LYS A 135 -1.58 19.69 9.54
CA LYS A 135 -1.58 19.85 10.99
C LYS A 135 -1.10 18.56 11.67
N ASP A 136 -0.49 18.67 12.85
CA ASP A 136 0.08 17.52 13.60
C ASP A 136 -0.85 16.32 13.68
N LYS A 137 -2.14 16.56 13.98
CA LYS A 137 -3.15 15.50 14.02
C LYS A 137 -3.43 14.88 12.65
N GLU A 138 -3.40 15.66 11.59
CA GLU A 138 -3.57 15.16 10.21
C GLU A 138 -2.34 14.35 9.81
N GLN A 139 -1.13 14.80 10.16
CA GLN A 139 0.13 14.08 9.92
C GLN A 139 0.13 12.72 10.62
N LEU A 140 -0.20 12.71 11.93
CA LEU A 140 -0.28 11.48 12.71
C LEU A 140 -1.26 10.47 12.10
N ILE A 141 -2.44 10.93 11.68
CA ILE A 141 -3.44 10.06 11.07
C ILE A 141 -2.95 9.55 9.71
N MET A 142 -2.34 10.40 8.88
CA MET A 142 -1.80 9.99 7.58
C MET A 142 -0.63 9.02 7.73
N ASP A 143 0.19 9.16 8.77
CA ASP A 143 1.24 8.21 9.11
C ASP A 143 0.65 6.84 9.48
N LEU A 144 -0.36 6.79 10.33
CA LEU A 144 -1.07 5.55 10.67
C LEU A 144 -1.76 4.91 9.46
N VAL A 145 -2.31 5.73 8.54
CA VAL A 145 -2.86 5.24 7.27
C VAL A 145 -1.76 4.61 6.40
N SER A 146 -0.59 5.26 6.31
CA SER A 146 0.55 4.73 5.56
C SER A 146 1.09 3.42 6.12
N GLN A 147 0.96 3.23 7.44
CA GLN A 147 1.28 1.99 8.14
C GLN A 147 0.21 0.90 7.95
N GLY A 148 -0.88 1.20 7.24
CA GLY A 148 -1.95 0.26 6.90
C GLY A 148 -3.02 0.05 7.98
N PHE A 149 -3.08 0.90 9.00
CA PHE A 149 -4.16 0.83 9.99
C PHE A 149 -5.52 1.21 9.37
N LYS A 150 -6.55 0.46 9.74
CA LYS A 150 -7.93 0.78 9.35
C LYS A 150 -8.46 1.98 10.15
N GLN A 151 -9.42 2.69 9.59
CA GLN A 151 -10.02 3.87 10.23
C GLN A 151 -10.48 3.63 11.68
N ARG A 152 -11.04 2.45 11.97
CA ARG A 152 -11.46 2.08 13.32
C ARG A 152 -10.26 1.91 14.27
N GLU A 153 -9.22 1.24 13.80
CA GLU A 153 -7.99 1.03 14.58
C GLU A 153 -7.26 2.35 14.85
N ILE A 154 -7.28 3.27 13.88
CA ILE A 154 -6.76 4.63 14.06
C ILE A 154 -7.59 5.39 15.08
N ALA A 155 -8.93 5.31 14.96
CA ALA A 155 -9.86 5.95 15.89
C ALA A 155 -9.62 5.51 17.34
N ASP A 156 -9.46 4.21 17.56
CA ASP A 156 -9.17 3.62 18.88
C ASP A 156 -7.79 4.10 19.41
N LYS A 157 -6.78 4.18 18.53
CA LYS A 157 -5.42 4.62 18.91
C LYS A 157 -5.34 6.08 19.35
N ILE A 158 -6.11 6.95 18.69
CA ILE A 158 -6.08 8.40 18.96
C ILE A 158 -7.27 8.88 19.79
N ASN A 159 -8.07 7.94 20.32
CA ASN A 159 -9.28 8.20 21.11
C ASN A 159 -10.28 9.13 20.40
N GLU A 160 -10.60 8.81 19.16
CA GLU A 160 -11.52 9.57 18.31
C GLU A 160 -12.62 8.68 17.72
N LYS A 161 -13.68 9.30 17.19
CA LYS A 161 -14.71 8.55 16.48
C LYS A 161 -14.24 8.14 15.07
N PRO A 162 -14.56 6.93 14.56
CA PRO A 162 -14.18 6.50 13.22
C PRO A 162 -14.58 7.46 12.11
N ASN A 163 -15.77 8.06 12.22
CA ASN A 163 -16.25 9.05 11.26
C ASN A 163 -15.42 10.33 11.27
N THR A 164 -14.91 10.74 12.44
CA THR A 164 -14.00 11.88 12.57
C THR A 164 -12.68 11.58 11.87
N VAL A 165 -12.13 10.38 12.07
CA VAL A 165 -10.90 9.92 11.38
C VAL A 165 -11.11 9.91 9.87
N ALA A 166 -12.21 9.35 9.37
CA ALA A 166 -12.56 9.35 7.95
C ALA A 166 -12.61 10.76 7.35
N ALA A 167 -13.24 11.70 8.07
CA ALA A 167 -13.33 13.10 7.63
C ALA A 167 -11.95 13.79 7.61
N ILE A 168 -11.08 13.48 8.57
CA ILE A 168 -9.71 14.02 8.62
C ILE A 168 -8.89 13.45 7.47
N ILE A 169 -8.93 12.15 7.21
CA ILE A 169 -8.25 11.52 6.07
C ILE A 169 -8.69 12.16 4.74
N SER A 170 -10.00 12.33 4.54
CA SER A 170 -10.52 12.95 3.33
C SER A 170 -10.01 14.39 3.13
N ARG A 171 -9.98 15.18 4.21
CA ARG A 171 -9.47 16.56 4.17
C ARG A 171 -7.96 16.61 3.93
N ALA A 172 -7.20 15.75 4.59
CA ALA A 172 -5.75 15.65 4.41
C ALA A 172 -5.38 15.27 2.97
N ASN A 173 -6.05 14.26 2.41
CA ASN A 173 -5.85 13.87 1.01
C ASN A 173 -6.16 14.99 0.03
N ARG A 174 -7.21 15.78 0.26
CA ARG A 174 -7.54 16.94 -0.59
C ARG A 174 -6.45 18.02 -0.51
N LYS A 175 -5.93 18.29 0.68
CA LYS A 175 -4.83 19.25 0.88
C LYS A 175 -3.56 18.78 0.18
N LEU A 176 -3.20 17.50 0.33
CA LEU A 176 -2.02 16.92 -0.31
C LEU A 176 -2.14 16.99 -1.83
N LYS A 177 -3.30 16.58 -2.38
CA LYS A 177 -3.55 16.64 -3.83
C LYS A 177 -3.40 18.07 -4.37
N LYS A 178 -3.95 19.06 -3.69
CA LYS A 178 -3.81 20.45 -4.09
C LYS A 178 -2.36 20.92 -4.01
N CYS A 179 -1.68 20.65 -2.90
CA CYS A 179 -0.28 21.05 -2.71
C CYS A 179 0.65 20.44 -3.77
N MET A 180 0.44 19.17 -4.15
CA MET A 180 1.24 18.50 -5.18
C MET A 180 0.93 18.96 -6.61
N GLN A 181 -0.21 19.58 -6.84
CA GLN A 181 -0.56 20.20 -8.13
C GLN A 181 0.05 21.61 -8.27
N ASP A 182 0.29 22.28 -7.15
CA ASP A 182 0.81 23.66 -7.09
C ASP A 182 2.35 23.67 -7.01
N TYR A 183 3.01 22.50 -6.93
CA TYR A 183 4.46 22.34 -6.81
C TYR A 183 5.08 21.93 -8.14
#